data_587ae0adee18b84921e5774cd39c8591
#
_entry.id   587ae0adee18b84921e5774cd39c8591
#
_cell.length_a   1.000
_cell.length_b   1.000
_cell.length_c   1.000
_cell.angle_alpha   90.00
_cell.angle_beta   90.00
_cell.angle_gamma   90.00
#
_symmetry.space_group_name_H-M   'P 1'
#
loop_
_entity.id
_entity.type
_entity.pdbx_description
1 polymer ?
#
loop_
_entity_poly.entity_id
_entity_poly.type
_entity_poly.pdbx_seq_one_letter_code
_entity_poly.pdbx_strand_id
1 'polypeptide(L)'
;MVGGETAEMPGTYHKNEYDLVGVATGIIEKNNIIDGTSVQAGDVAVGVFSNGLHTNGYSLARKLIFDTLGLSTSDTLPGHNVSVGECLLAPHTNYSSLIGQVLNKGINIKSISHITGGGLVDNVPRVIPKDVSLEVDINSWNKIPIFDFLKNNLDIKTKDLYQTFNMGVGLVLSLIHISEPT
;
A
#
# COMPACT_ATOMS: atom_id res chain seq x y z
N MET A 1 -2.12 -24.44 0.64
CA MET A 1 -3.19 -24.37 -0.37
C MET A 1 -4.09 -25.57 -0.16
N VAL A 2 -5.37 -25.36 0.05
CA VAL A 2 -6.33 -26.45 0.38
C VAL A 2 -7.30 -26.77 -0.76
N GLY A 3 -7.24 -26.02 -1.85
CA GLY A 3 -8.06 -26.26 -3.03
C GLY A 3 -7.66 -25.31 -4.17
N GLY A 4 -8.27 -25.46 -5.28
CA GLY A 4 -8.14 -24.62 -6.44
C GLY A 4 -9.13 -25.03 -7.52
N GLU A 5 -9.34 -24.15 -8.46
CA GLU A 5 -10.23 -24.36 -9.59
C GLU A 5 -9.67 -23.68 -10.82
N THR A 6 -9.99 -24.20 -11.99
CA THR A 6 -9.75 -23.55 -13.27
C THR A 6 -11.09 -23.38 -13.96
N ALA A 7 -11.41 -22.12 -14.32
CA ALA A 7 -12.63 -21.81 -15.04
C ALA A 7 -12.31 -21.30 -16.45
N GLU A 8 -13.02 -21.77 -17.44
CA GLU A 8 -13.02 -21.17 -18.77
C GLU A 8 -14.00 -20.01 -18.82
N MET A 9 -13.56 -18.88 -19.37
CA MET A 9 -14.38 -17.66 -19.50
C MET A 9 -14.37 -17.18 -20.96
N PRO A 10 -15.11 -17.87 -21.85
CA PRO A 10 -15.13 -17.55 -23.27
C PRO A 10 -15.55 -16.09 -23.53
N GLY A 11 -14.78 -15.38 -24.34
CA GLY A 11 -15.05 -13.99 -24.70
C GLY A 11 -14.64 -12.94 -23.67
N THR A 12 -14.13 -13.33 -22.50
CA THR A 12 -13.65 -12.37 -21.45
C THR A 12 -12.19 -12.02 -21.67
N TYR A 13 -11.36 -13.00 -22.04
CA TYR A 13 -9.92 -12.84 -22.25
C TYR A 13 -9.56 -13.04 -23.72
N HIS A 14 -8.50 -12.37 -24.17
CA HIS A 14 -7.88 -12.67 -25.45
C HIS A 14 -7.09 -13.98 -25.38
N LYS A 15 -6.73 -14.49 -26.55
CA LYS A 15 -5.93 -15.72 -26.62
C LYS A 15 -4.61 -15.58 -25.85
N ASN A 16 -4.33 -16.51 -24.95
CA ASN A 16 -3.15 -16.58 -24.07
C ASN A 16 -3.18 -15.57 -22.88
N GLU A 17 -4.29 -14.94 -22.61
CA GLU A 17 -4.50 -14.16 -21.37
C GLU A 17 -5.14 -15.03 -20.29
N TYR A 18 -4.80 -14.78 -19.04
CA TYR A 18 -5.39 -15.44 -17.87
C TYR A 18 -5.21 -14.58 -16.63
N ASP A 19 -6.06 -14.78 -15.64
CA ASP A 19 -5.94 -14.20 -14.31
C ASP A 19 -5.70 -15.28 -13.27
N LEU A 20 -5.02 -14.89 -12.20
CA LEU A 20 -4.86 -15.68 -10.99
C LEU A 20 -5.65 -15.04 -9.85
N VAL A 21 -6.55 -15.80 -9.26
CA VAL A 21 -7.37 -15.34 -8.12
C VAL A 21 -7.01 -16.16 -6.89
N GLY A 22 -6.62 -15.46 -5.82
CA GLY A 22 -6.37 -16.08 -4.52
C GLY A 22 -7.53 -15.81 -3.56
N VAL A 23 -8.02 -16.86 -2.89
CA VAL A 23 -8.99 -16.75 -1.80
C VAL A 23 -8.35 -17.27 -0.52
N ALA A 24 -8.34 -16.44 0.53
CA ALA A 24 -7.85 -16.82 1.85
C ALA A 24 -9.00 -16.81 2.85
N THR A 25 -9.12 -17.87 3.64
CA THR A 25 -10.07 -17.97 4.74
C THR A 25 -9.31 -18.15 6.04
N GLY A 26 -9.66 -17.36 7.05
CA GLY A 26 -9.03 -17.41 8.38
C GLY A 26 -10.09 -17.44 9.49
N ILE A 27 -9.65 -17.79 10.69
CA ILE A 27 -10.46 -17.78 11.91
C ILE A 27 -9.75 -16.89 12.92
N ILE A 28 -10.51 -16.07 13.62
CA ILE A 28 -10.01 -15.21 14.70
C ILE A 28 -10.97 -15.27 15.89
N GLU A 29 -10.43 -15.27 17.10
CA GLU A 29 -11.23 -15.10 18.31
C GLU A 29 -11.88 -13.71 18.32
N LYS A 30 -13.16 -13.64 18.70
CA LYS A 30 -13.95 -12.41 18.67
C LYS A 30 -13.29 -11.25 19.42
N ASN A 31 -12.64 -11.54 20.53
CA ASN A 31 -11.96 -10.54 21.37
C ASN A 31 -10.64 -10.02 20.77
N ASN A 32 -10.13 -10.68 19.73
CA ASN A 32 -8.89 -10.31 19.04
C ASN A 32 -9.13 -9.59 17.73
N ILE A 33 -10.40 -9.28 17.40
CA ILE A 33 -10.73 -8.56 16.17
C ILE A 33 -10.20 -7.12 16.28
N ILE A 34 -9.42 -6.70 15.28
CA ILE A 34 -8.93 -5.34 15.12
C ILE A 34 -9.86 -4.64 14.12
N ASP A 35 -10.84 -3.89 14.61
CA ASP A 35 -11.89 -3.26 13.80
C ASP A 35 -11.82 -1.73 13.72
N GLY A 36 -10.85 -1.13 14.41
CA GLY A 36 -10.65 0.32 14.42
C GLY A 36 -11.58 1.10 15.34
N THR A 37 -12.58 0.47 15.96
CA THR A 37 -13.60 1.17 16.79
C THR A 37 -13.02 1.82 18.04
N SER A 38 -11.86 1.36 18.52
CA SER A 38 -11.16 1.90 19.69
C SER A 38 -10.16 3.02 19.39
N VAL A 39 -10.02 3.41 18.11
CA VAL A 39 -9.14 4.53 17.73
C VAL A 39 -9.74 5.84 18.22
N GLN A 40 -8.90 6.70 18.79
CA GLN A 40 -9.33 7.99 19.35
C GLN A 40 -8.30 9.09 19.07
N ALA A 41 -8.70 10.34 19.24
CA ALA A 41 -7.79 11.46 19.15
C ALA A 41 -6.63 11.32 20.15
N GLY A 42 -5.41 11.61 19.70
CA GLY A 42 -4.17 11.41 20.48
C GLY A 42 -3.50 10.06 20.24
N ASP A 43 -4.12 9.11 19.54
CA ASP A 43 -3.44 7.90 19.12
C ASP A 43 -2.36 8.19 18.06
N VAL A 44 -1.31 7.38 18.05
CA VAL A 44 -0.21 7.52 17.09
C VAL A 44 -0.42 6.56 15.92
N ALA A 45 -0.30 7.09 14.71
CA ALA A 45 -0.27 6.29 13.50
C ALA A 45 1.19 6.01 13.08
N VAL A 46 1.53 4.74 12.94
CA VAL A 46 2.84 4.29 12.47
C VAL A 46 2.73 3.80 11.03
N GLY A 47 3.41 4.50 10.12
CA GLY A 47 3.56 4.07 8.74
C GLY A 47 4.65 3.00 8.60
N VAL A 48 4.34 1.93 7.89
CA VAL A 48 5.32 0.89 7.51
C VAL A 48 5.62 1.04 6.04
N PHE A 49 6.90 1.08 5.71
CA PHE A 49 7.35 1.38 4.35
C PHE A 49 6.89 0.33 3.33
N SER A 50 6.58 0.83 2.14
CA SER A 50 6.50 0.04 0.92
C SER A 50 7.88 -0.09 0.28
N ASN A 51 8.01 -0.97 -0.70
CA ASN A 51 9.23 -1.10 -1.51
C ASN A 51 8.99 -0.71 -2.98
N GLY A 52 7.86 -0.09 -3.29
CA GLY A 52 7.46 0.33 -4.62
C GLY A 52 5.97 0.63 -4.71
N LEU A 53 5.42 0.52 -5.91
CA LEU A 53 4.03 0.85 -6.21
C LEU A 53 3.00 -0.07 -5.54
N HIS A 54 3.39 -1.29 -5.16
CA HIS A 54 2.52 -2.26 -4.49
C HIS A 54 1.21 -2.54 -5.24
N THR A 55 1.31 -2.78 -6.55
CA THR A 55 0.18 -3.14 -7.43
C THR A 55 -0.89 -2.07 -7.62
N ASN A 56 -0.67 -0.82 -7.20
CA ASN A 56 -1.63 0.28 -7.38
C ASN A 56 -1.00 1.45 -8.16
N GLY A 57 -1.84 2.18 -8.92
CA GLY A 57 -1.41 3.31 -9.73
C GLY A 57 -0.71 2.93 -11.02
N TYR A 58 -0.68 1.66 -11.41
CA TYR A 58 0.06 1.17 -12.58
C TYR A 58 -0.46 1.76 -13.90
N SER A 59 -1.75 2.01 -14.04
CA SER A 59 -2.29 2.63 -15.26
C SER A 59 -1.64 3.98 -15.52
N LEU A 60 -1.52 4.81 -14.50
CA LEU A 60 -0.90 6.13 -14.61
C LEU A 60 0.62 6.04 -14.78
N ALA A 61 1.28 5.18 -13.98
CA ALA A 61 2.73 4.96 -14.06
C ALA A 61 3.15 4.42 -15.43
N ARG A 62 2.43 3.44 -15.97
CA ARG A 62 2.70 2.88 -17.31
C ARG A 62 2.48 3.90 -18.41
N LYS A 63 1.39 4.66 -18.35
CA LYS A 63 1.12 5.73 -19.31
C LYS A 63 2.25 6.77 -19.31
N LEU A 64 2.72 7.19 -18.13
CA LEU A 64 3.86 8.11 -18.06
C LEU A 64 5.12 7.49 -18.64
N ILE A 65 5.52 6.31 -18.16
CA ILE A 65 6.82 5.69 -18.44
C ILE A 65 6.90 5.26 -19.92
N PHE A 66 5.89 4.54 -20.40
CA PHE A 66 5.93 3.93 -21.72
C PHE A 66 5.37 4.85 -22.80
N ASP A 67 4.20 5.47 -22.57
CA ASP A 67 3.52 6.21 -23.62
C ASP A 67 4.03 7.66 -23.71
N THR A 68 4.30 8.32 -22.57
CA THR A 68 4.71 9.72 -22.55
C THR A 68 6.22 9.89 -22.69
N LEU A 69 7.00 9.12 -21.94
CA LEU A 69 8.47 9.22 -21.91
C LEU A 69 9.15 8.27 -22.89
N GLY A 70 8.42 7.31 -23.47
CA GLY A 70 8.93 6.36 -24.45
C GLY A 70 9.98 5.41 -23.91
N LEU A 71 10.06 5.21 -22.58
CA LEU A 71 11.01 4.28 -21.97
C LEU A 71 10.55 2.84 -22.21
N SER A 72 11.51 1.92 -22.34
CA SER A 72 11.29 0.48 -22.38
C SER A 72 11.52 -0.16 -21.02
N THR A 73 11.14 -1.42 -20.86
CA THR A 73 11.37 -2.19 -19.62
C THR A 73 12.85 -2.39 -19.29
N SER A 74 13.73 -2.33 -20.29
CA SER A 74 15.18 -2.49 -20.13
C SER A 74 15.92 -1.19 -19.85
N ASP A 75 15.26 -0.04 -20.03
CA ASP A 75 15.88 1.25 -19.73
C ASP A 75 16.06 1.45 -18.24
N THR A 76 17.11 2.17 -17.84
CA THR A 76 17.31 2.55 -16.45
C THR A 76 16.32 3.65 -16.07
N LEU A 77 15.58 3.46 -15.00
CA LEU A 77 14.67 4.48 -14.50
C LEU A 77 15.50 5.65 -13.90
N PRO A 78 15.29 6.91 -14.33
CA PRO A 78 16.02 8.05 -13.80
C PRO A 78 15.93 8.14 -12.27
N GLY A 79 17.07 8.28 -11.61
CA GLY A 79 17.17 8.27 -10.13
C GLY A 79 17.22 6.88 -9.48
N HIS A 80 17.23 5.80 -10.29
CA HIS A 80 17.38 4.42 -9.83
C HIS A 80 18.61 3.77 -10.44
N ASN A 81 19.10 2.71 -9.77
CA ASN A 81 20.18 1.84 -10.31
C ASN A 81 19.62 0.52 -10.87
N VAL A 82 18.33 0.50 -11.17
CA VAL A 82 17.60 -0.68 -11.67
C VAL A 82 16.84 -0.32 -12.92
N SER A 83 16.50 -1.32 -13.72
CA SER A 83 15.68 -1.13 -14.91
C SER A 83 14.23 -0.77 -14.54
N VAL A 84 13.52 -0.16 -15.50
CA VAL A 84 12.06 0.08 -15.40
C VAL A 84 11.32 -1.20 -15.05
N GLY A 85 11.67 -2.30 -15.73
CA GLY A 85 11.05 -3.61 -15.49
C GLY A 85 11.24 -4.09 -14.06
N GLU A 86 12.48 -4.08 -13.54
CA GLU A 86 12.76 -4.46 -12.14
C GLU A 86 12.04 -3.56 -11.14
N CYS A 87 12.02 -2.27 -11.38
CA CYS A 87 11.34 -1.32 -10.50
C CYS A 87 9.82 -1.57 -10.45
N LEU A 88 9.19 -1.80 -11.62
CA LEU A 88 7.75 -2.02 -11.70
C LEU A 88 7.32 -3.43 -11.27
N LEU A 89 8.22 -4.42 -11.33
CA LEU A 89 7.97 -5.80 -10.93
C LEU A 89 8.43 -6.10 -9.49
N ALA A 90 8.85 -5.09 -8.73
CA ALA A 90 9.25 -5.28 -7.34
C ALA A 90 8.13 -6.00 -6.56
N PRO A 91 8.42 -7.17 -5.94
CA PRO A 91 7.40 -7.93 -5.22
C PRO A 91 6.79 -7.11 -4.10
N HIS A 92 5.47 -7.22 -3.95
CA HIS A 92 4.74 -6.56 -2.87
C HIS A 92 5.28 -6.99 -1.50
N THR A 93 5.55 -6.04 -0.61
CA THR A 93 6.02 -6.34 0.75
C THR A 93 4.97 -7.14 1.53
N ASN A 94 5.36 -8.27 2.08
CA ASN A 94 4.50 -9.06 2.95
C ASN A 94 4.61 -8.57 4.41
N TYR A 95 3.55 -7.97 4.91
CA TYR A 95 3.48 -7.41 6.27
C TYR A 95 3.04 -8.40 7.34
N SER A 96 2.61 -9.62 6.99
CA SER A 96 2.04 -10.57 7.96
C SER A 96 3.00 -10.94 9.09
N SER A 97 4.28 -11.13 8.76
CA SER A 97 5.31 -11.42 9.78
C SER A 97 5.50 -10.26 10.76
N LEU A 98 5.53 -9.02 10.25
CA LEU A 98 5.65 -7.82 11.09
C LEU A 98 4.45 -7.69 12.03
N ILE A 99 3.24 -7.79 11.48
CA ILE A 99 2.00 -7.71 12.27
C ILE A 99 2.00 -8.78 13.36
N GLY A 100 2.35 -10.03 13.00
CA GLY A 100 2.44 -11.12 13.97
C GLY A 100 3.46 -10.86 15.07
N GLN A 101 4.63 -10.30 14.77
CA GLN A 101 5.64 -9.93 15.76
C GLN A 101 5.15 -8.83 16.71
N VAL A 102 4.48 -7.81 16.18
CA VAL A 102 3.93 -6.70 16.97
C VAL A 102 2.87 -7.21 17.95
N LEU A 103 1.94 -8.04 17.47
CA LEU A 103 0.89 -8.65 18.28
C LEU A 103 1.48 -9.59 19.36
N ASN A 104 2.47 -10.41 19.01
CA ASN A 104 3.14 -11.33 19.95
C ASN A 104 3.91 -10.60 21.06
N LYS A 105 4.32 -9.35 20.82
CA LYS A 105 4.92 -8.49 21.85
C LYS A 105 3.89 -7.83 22.77
N GLY A 106 2.62 -8.10 22.57
CA GLY A 106 1.53 -7.50 23.35
C GLY A 106 1.26 -6.04 23.04
N ILE A 107 1.77 -5.53 21.92
CA ILE A 107 1.48 -4.17 21.48
C ILE A 107 0.03 -4.13 20.97
N ASN A 108 -0.77 -3.26 21.55
CA ASN A 108 -2.16 -3.11 21.18
C ASN A 108 -2.29 -2.31 19.89
N ILE A 109 -2.63 -3.00 18.80
CA ILE A 109 -2.96 -2.38 17.51
C ILE A 109 -4.47 -2.13 17.51
N LYS A 110 -4.87 -0.87 17.36
CA LYS A 110 -6.29 -0.48 17.32
C LYS A 110 -6.88 -0.55 15.92
N SER A 111 -6.10 -0.23 14.89
CA SER A 111 -6.50 -0.40 13.49
C SER A 111 -5.32 -0.74 12.59
N ILE A 112 -5.63 -1.37 11.46
CA ILE A 112 -4.67 -1.72 10.41
C ILE A 112 -5.25 -1.24 9.08
N SER A 113 -4.54 -0.36 8.39
CA SER A 113 -4.87 0.09 7.05
C SER A 113 -3.82 -0.36 6.06
N HIS A 114 -4.17 -1.28 5.17
CA HIS A 114 -3.33 -1.62 4.02
C HIS A 114 -3.55 -0.58 2.93
N ILE A 115 -2.47 0.08 2.50
CA ILE A 115 -2.55 1.18 1.55
C ILE A 115 -2.57 0.62 0.12
N THR A 116 -3.73 0.73 -0.50
CA THR A 116 -4.06 0.25 -1.85
C THR A 116 -4.54 1.40 -2.73
N GLY A 117 -5.35 1.14 -3.75
CA GLY A 117 -6.03 2.19 -4.52
C GLY A 117 -6.84 3.12 -3.62
N GLY A 118 -6.66 4.42 -3.80
CA GLY A 118 -7.14 5.45 -2.88
C GLY A 118 -6.05 6.00 -1.94
N GLY A 119 -4.89 5.33 -1.84
CA GLY A 119 -3.73 5.78 -1.08
C GLY A 119 -4.02 6.03 0.40
N LEU A 120 -3.20 6.85 1.04
CA LEU A 120 -3.41 7.23 2.45
C LEU A 120 -4.74 7.97 2.66
N VAL A 121 -5.15 8.76 1.66
CA VAL A 121 -6.34 9.63 1.72
C VAL A 121 -7.62 8.84 1.91
N ASP A 122 -7.79 7.73 1.18
CA ASP A 122 -9.05 6.99 1.17
C ASP A 122 -8.99 5.71 2.02
N ASN A 123 -7.80 5.10 2.23
CA ASN A 123 -7.72 3.81 2.92
C ASN A 123 -7.79 3.97 4.44
N VAL A 124 -7.09 4.94 5.03
CA VAL A 124 -7.06 5.10 6.49
C VAL A 124 -8.45 5.47 7.06
N PRO A 125 -9.24 6.37 6.45
CA PRO A 125 -10.58 6.68 6.96
C PRO A 125 -11.56 5.50 7.01
N ARG A 126 -11.30 4.42 6.28
CA ARG A 126 -12.16 3.21 6.31
C ARG A 126 -12.04 2.40 7.58
N VAL A 127 -10.93 2.55 8.30
CA VAL A 127 -10.57 1.73 9.46
C VAL A 127 -10.42 2.53 10.75
N ILE A 128 -10.94 3.76 10.79
CA ILE A 128 -11.01 4.61 11.97
C ILE A 128 -12.43 5.15 12.14
N PRO A 129 -12.85 5.60 13.37
CA PRO A 129 -14.15 6.22 13.60
C PRO A 129 -14.33 7.48 12.73
N LYS A 130 -15.59 7.80 12.38
CA LYS A 130 -15.93 8.92 11.47
C LYS A 130 -15.63 10.30 12.04
N ASP A 131 -15.56 10.40 13.34
CA ASP A 131 -15.25 11.62 14.11
C ASP A 131 -13.76 11.79 14.39
N VAL A 132 -12.93 10.87 13.91
CA VAL A 132 -11.47 10.91 14.02
C VAL A 132 -10.86 11.13 12.64
N SER A 133 -9.79 11.90 12.56
CA SER A 133 -9.01 12.12 11.33
C SER A 133 -7.54 11.81 11.56
N LEU A 134 -6.86 11.38 10.48
CA LEU A 134 -5.43 11.21 10.47
C LEU A 134 -4.74 12.50 10.00
N GLU A 135 -3.86 13.03 10.82
CA GLU A 135 -2.90 14.07 10.41
C GLU A 135 -1.59 13.42 9.97
N VAL A 136 -1.10 13.79 8.79
CA VAL A 136 0.11 13.20 8.19
C VAL A 136 1.09 14.30 7.83
N ASP A 137 2.26 14.30 8.46
CA ASP A 137 3.39 15.07 7.95
C ASP A 137 4.05 14.30 6.79
N ILE A 138 3.78 14.74 5.57
CA ILE A 138 4.31 14.12 4.35
C ILE A 138 5.83 14.22 4.19
N ASN A 139 6.50 14.98 5.06
CA ASN A 139 7.94 15.11 5.08
C ASN A 139 8.61 14.25 6.17
N SER A 140 7.82 13.54 6.98
CA SER A 140 8.34 12.72 8.08
C SER A 140 9.05 11.44 7.63
N TRP A 141 9.03 11.11 6.34
CA TRP A 141 9.76 9.95 5.79
C TRP A 141 10.39 10.25 4.43
N ASN A 142 11.50 9.57 4.14
CA ASN A 142 12.12 9.58 2.82
C ASN A 142 11.31 8.71 1.85
N LYS A 143 10.94 9.31 0.72
CA LYS A 143 10.22 8.58 -0.32
C LYS A 143 11.18 7.72 -1.14
N ILE A 144 10.66 6.61 -1.65
CA ILE A 144 11.38 5.77 -2.59
C ILE A 144 11.51 6.56 -3.92
N PRO A 145 12.66 6.51 -4.60
CA PRO A 145 12.93 7.32 -5.79
C PRO A 145 11.86 7.26 -6.89
N ILE A 146 11.17 6.11 -7.06
CA ILE A 146 10.07 6.00 -8.04
C ILE A 146 8.97 7.03 -7.79
N PHE A 147 8.65 7.37 -6.53
CA PHE A 147 7.61 8.36 -6.24
C PHE A 147 8.07 9.79 -6.50
N ASP A 148 9.34 10.09 -6.30
CA ASP A 148 9.91 11.38 -6.70
C ASP A 148 9.96 11.49 -8.23
N PHE A 149 10.32 10.41 -8.92
CA PHE A 149 10.27 10.35 -10.38
C PHE A 149 8.84 10.60 -10.90
N LEU A 150 7.84 9.91 -10.36
CA LEU A 150 6.43 10.11 -10.74
C LEU A 150 5.96 11.53 -10.44
N LYS A 151 6.25 12.05 -9.26
CA LYS A 151 5.89 13.41 -8.85
C LYS A 151 6.48 14.48 -9.77
N ASN A 152 7.72 14.31 -10.21
CA ASN A 152 8.43 15.30 -11.03
C ASN A 152 8.01 15.24 -12.51
N ASN A 153 7.39 14.16 -12.97
CA ASN A 153 7.03 13.96 -14.36
C ASN A 153 5.50 13.91 -14.60
N LEU A 154 4.69 13.92 -13.55
CA LEU A 154 3.23 13.99 -13.64
C LEU A 154 2.75 15.39 -13.29
N ASP A 155 1.92 15.96 -14.17
CA ASP A 155 1.23 17.23 -13.90
C ASP A 155 -0.08 16.95 -13.15
N ILE A 156 0.04 16.54 -11.88
CA ILE A 156 -1.10 16.28 -11.00
C ILE A 156 -0.87 16.89 -9.61
N LYS A 157 -1.97 17.19 -8.91
CA LYS A 157 -1.90 17.78 -7.56
C LYS A 157 -1.31 16.79 -6.56
N THR A 158 -0.64 17.29 -5.54
CA THR A 158 -0.08 16.46 -4.46
C THR A 158 -1.14 15.53 -3.83
N LYS A 159 -2.37 16.03 -3.62
CA LYS A 159 -3.47 15.21 -3.09
C LYS A 159 -3.76 14.01 -3.99
N ASP A 160 -3.79 14.21 -5.30
CA ASP A 160 -4.10 13.15 -6.27
C ASP A 160 -2.99 12.11 -6.35
N LEU A 161 -1.72 12.52 -6.14
CA LEU A 161 -0.59 11.60 -5.97
C LEU A 161 -0.79 10.68 -4.77
N TYR A 162 -1.12 11.25 -3.59
CA TYR A 162 -1.36 10.49 -2.36
C TYR A 162 -2.67 9.70 -2.35
N GLN A 163 -3.55 9.94 -3.31
CA GLN A 163 -4.75 9.17 -3.55
C GLN A 163 -4.51 8.03 -4.57
N THR A 164 -3.59 8.24 -5.50
CA THR A 164 -3.26 7.24 -6.54
C THR A 164 -2.20 6.25 -6.07
N PHE A 165 -1.19 6.73 -5.35
CA PHE A 165 -0.01 5.95 -4.95
C PHE A 165 0.13 5.87 -3.43
N ASN A 166 0.81 4.84 -2.96
CA ASN A 166 1.13 4.67 -1.53
C ASN A 166 2.22 5.65 -1.03
N MET A 167 2.92 6.33 -1.92
CA MET A 167 3.97 7.32 -1.66
C MET A 167 5.05 6.88 -0.67
N GLY A 168 5.33 5.57 -0.62
CA GLY A 168 6.35 4.97 0.26
C GLY A 168 5.81 4.37 1.55
N VAL A 169 4.51 4.46 1.82
CA VAL A 169 3.85 3.86 2.98
C VAL A 169 2.85 2.81 2.53
N GLY A 170 3.14 1.55 2.76
CA GLY A 170 2.27 0.45 2.31
C GLY A 170 1.30 -0.07 3.37
N LEU A 171 1.56 0.22 4.64
CA LEU A 171 0.69 -0.16 5.76
C LEU A 171 0.70 0.95 6.81
N VAL A 172 -0.45 1.21 7.43
CA VAL A 172 -0.57 2.11 8.60
C VAL A 172 -1.17 1.33 9.76
N LEU A 173 -0.50 1.40 10.90
CA LEU A 173 -0.97 0.84 12.17
C LEU A 173 -1.36 1.99 13.10
N SER A 174 -2.57 1.98 13.65
CA SER A 174 -2.92 2.86 14.74
C SER A 174 -2.61 2.17 16.07
N LEU A 175 -1.78 2.81 16.88
CA LEU A 175 -1.32 2.30 18.16
C LEU A 175 -1.85 3.20 19.29
N ILE A 176 -1.81 2.69 20.52
CA ILE A 176 -2.06 3.51 21.70
C ILE A 176 -1.02 4.62 21.76
N HIS A 177 -1.43 5.80 22.25
CA HIS A 177 -0.51 6.86 22.61
C HIS A 177 0.58 6.30 23.54
N ILE A 178 1.81 6.24 23.04
CA ILE A 178 2.96 5.89 23.86
C ILE A 178 3.31 7.18 24.62
N SER A 179 2.88 7.25 25.87
CA SER A 179 3.42 8.27 26.78
C SER A 179 4.93 8.05 26.85
N GLU A 180 5.71 9.10 26.58
CA GLU A 180 7.15 9.03 26.76
C GLU A 180 7.42 8.54 28.20
N PRO A 181 8.41 7.64 28.39
CA PRO A 181 8.81 7.26 29.74
C PRO A 181 9.32 8.54 30.45
N THR A 182 8.62 8.91 31.53
CA THR A 182 9.03 9.98 32.46
C THR A 182 10.36 9.64 33.12
#